data_4aa6d7405af68d54a14f0faa991d18b1
#
_entry.id   4aa6d7405af68d54a14f0faa991d18b1
#
_cell.length_a   1.000
_cell.length_b   1.000
_cell.length_c   1.000
_cell.angle_alpha   90.00
_cell.angle_beta   90.00
_cell.angle_gamma   90.00
#
_symmetry.space_group_name_H-M   'P 1'
#
loop_
_entity.id
_entity.type
_entity.pdbx_description
1 polymer ?
#
loop_
_entity_poly.entity_id
_entity_poly.type
_entity_poly.pdbx_seq_one_letter_code
_entity_poly.pdbx_strand_id
1 'polypeptide(L)'
;CYWFSFPDNVFLFEKEMVETLYFETKAGEQVAVSGFSYEHPWIDENKALEFPIKQAESDIHIGIYHGDTSRKAQQNYAPFTWKDLKATGYNYWALGHIHQPQIVSEQPLIVYPGTPQGHTKKEQSLQGVAVVTLSQNQATVQFEKVAEIDWTNEEVSLAQCRDTQSVLSYLETSLLTKWHAHQQQQLMALTLKETQHLDVTVVQAIVNGELLSYLQQQLLQKTQGDFFVYHLILQAEEPTKEPIYLAASPNLLTALEKTYLDPVIFEDTTKELLRYPEFAGIFSMDEQWRLESLRLAHEQINEDFTIQEDPL
;
A
#
# COMPACT_ATOMS: atom_id res chain seq x y z
N CYS A 1 0.75 19.10 23.66
CA CYS A 1 1.71 19.09 24.78
C CYS A 1 2.53 17.83 24.74
N TYR A 2 3.84 17.97 24.58
CA TYR A 2 4.77 16.85 24.72
C TYR A 2 4.99 16.59 26.21
N TRP A 3 5.04 15.31 26.60
CA TRP A 3 5.26 14.86 27.99
C TRP A 3 6.75 14.67 28.31
N PHE A 4 7.60 15.04 27.36
CA PHE A 4 9.06 15.09 27.51
C PHE A 4 9.59 16.38 26.90
N SER A 5 10.75 16.83 27.36
CA SER A 5 11.46 17.98 26.79
C SER A 5 12.45 17.50 25.74
N PHE A 6 12.49 18.18 24.61
CA PHE A 6 13.50 17.95 23.60
C PHE A 6 14.86 18.55 24.03
N PRO A 7 15.99 17.99 23.59
CA PRO A 7 17.29 18.62 23.76
C PRO A 7 17.38 19.95 22.99
N ASP A 8 18.30 20.82 23.39
CA ASP A 8 18.42 22.19 22.86
C ASP A 8 18.75 22.28 21.38
N ASN A 9 19.20 21.17 20.76
CA ASN A 9 19.49 21.07 19.33
C ASN A 9 18.31 20.57 18.50
N VAL A 10 17.12 20.40 19.10
CA VAL A 10 15.89 20.00 18.42
C VAL A 10 14.96 21.20 18.32
N PHE A 11 14.61 21.55 17.09
CA PHE A 11 13.72 22.66 16.78
C PHE A 11 12.41 22.13 16.21
N LEU A 12 11.29 22.63 16.71
CA LEU A 12 9.96 22.22 16.28
C LEU A 12 9.21 23.40 15.66
N PHE A 13 8.52 23.15 14.57
CA PHE A 13 7.45 24.02 14.11
C PHE A 13 6.20 23.66 14.91
N GLU A 14 5.77 24.52 15.82
CA GLU A 14 4.70 24.18 16.77
C GLU A 14 3.29 24.49 16.25
N LYS A 15 3.18 25.29 15.19
CA LYS A 15 1.92 25.82 14.68
C LYS A 15 1.62 25.32 13.26
N GLU A 16 0.34 25.40 12.90
CA GLU A 16 -0.13 25.17 11.54
C GLU A 16 0.23 26.29 10.55
N MET A 17 0.81 27.38 11.05
CA MET A 17 1.33 28.50 10.26
C MET A 17 2.78 28.23 9.84
N VAL A 18 3.14 28.58 8.61
CA VAL A 18 4.52 28.45 8.12
C VAL A 18 5.46 29.39 8.87
N GLU A 19 6.51 28.82 9.43
CA GLU A 19 7.59 29.54 10.13
C GLU A 19 8.92 29.25 9.45
N THR A 20 9.91 30.17 9.62
CA THR A 20 11.27 29.98 9.07
C THR A 20 12.30 30.13 10.21
N LEU A 21 13.16 29.11 10.31
CA LEU A 21 14.29 29.08 11.22
C LEU A 21 15.57 29.30 10.42
N TYR A 22 16.54 29.99 11.05
CA TYR A 22 17.82 30.31 10.42
C TYR A 22 18.96 29.67 11.18
N PHE A 23 19.89 29.10 10.45
CA PHE A 23 21.06 28.42 10.98
C PHE A 23 22.30 28.88 10.21
N GLU A 24 23.43 28.80 10.86
CA GLU A 24 24.74 28.97 10.21
C GLU A 24 25.51 27.66 10.26
N THR A 25 26.03 27.24 9.11
CA THR A 25 26.90 26.06 9.04
C THR A 25 28.27 26.37 9.62
N LYS A 26 29.06 25.34 9.92
CA LYS A 26 30.47 25.51 10.35
C LYS A 26 31.34 26.21 9.30
N ALA A 27 30.90 26.21 8.03
CA ALA A 27 31.57 26.93 6.93
C ALA A 27 31.10 28.36 6.77
N GLY A 28 30.14 28.83 7.60
CA GLY A 28 29.59 30.20 7.56
C GLY A 28 28.44 30.38 6.57
N GLU A 29 27.92 29.29 5.97
CA GLU A 29 26.77 29.40 5.07
C GLU A 29 25.47 29.65 5.85
N GLN A 30 24.63 30.53 5.34
CA GLN A 30 23.33 30.84 5.93
C GLN A 30 22.25 29.88 5.39
N VAL A 31 21.68 29.06 6.27
CA VAL A 31 20.66 28.08 5.96
C VAL A 31 19.32 28.52 6.54
N ALA A 32 18.31 28.67 5.70
CA ALA A 32 16.94 28.85 6.11
C ALA A 32 16.18 27.52 6.00
N VAL A 33 15.37 27.21 7.01
CA VAL A 33 14.48 26.04 7.02
C VAL A 33 13.07 26.51 7.30
N SER A 34 12.16 26.31 6.36
CA SER A 34 10.74 26.67 6.50
C SER A 34 9.89 25.45 6.64
N GLY A 35 8.88 25.50 7.50
CA GLY A 35 7.96 24.38 7.71
C GLY A 35 6.76 24.78 8.58
N PHE A 36 5.87 23.84 8.81
CA PHE A 36 4.71 23.96 9.68
C PHE A 36 4.36 22.62 10.33
N SER A 37 3.54 22.64 11.36
CA SER A 37 2.96 21.45 12.00
C SER A 37 1.46 21.38 11.78
N TYR A 38 0.88 20.21 12.01
CA TYR A 38 -0.56 19.99 11.99
C TYR A 38 -1.12 20.23 13.40
N GLU A 39 -2.06 21.18 13.56
CA GLU A 39 -2.87 21.35 14.78
C GLU A 39 -4.14 20.50 14.72
N HIS A 40 -4.59 20.14 13.53
CA HIS A 40 -5.76 19.32 13.25
C HIS A 40 -5.39 18.07 12.46
N PRO A 41 -6.20 17.01 12.47
CA PRO A 41 -5.95 15.78 11.70
C PRO A 41 -5.90 16.00 10.16
N TRP A 42 -6.54 17.05 9.67
CA TRP A 42 -6.69 17.38 8.26
C TRP A 42 -6.38 18.86 8.03
N ILE A 43 -5.75 19.17 6.90
CA ILE A 43 -5.57 20.54 6.39
C ILE A 43 -6.08 20.53 4.96
N ASP A 44 -7.17 21.24 4.69
CA ASP A 44 -7.79 21.30 3.36
C ASP A 44 -7.20 22.43 2.49
N GLU A 45 -6.49 23.37 3.09
CA GLU A 45 -5.84 24.50 2.45
C GLU A 45 -4.49 24.11 1.82
N ASN A 46 -4.13 24.83 0.76
CA ASN A 46 -2.82 24.72 0.15
C ASN A 46 -1.77 25.51 0.94
N LYS A 47 -1.12 24.86 1.89
CA LYS A 47 -0.08 25.48 2.73
C LYS A 47 1.17 25.89 1.95
N ALA A 48 1.41 25.35 0.76
CA ALA A 48 2.56 25.73 -0.05
C ALA A 48 2.55 27.21 -0.45
N LEU A 49 1.38 27.85 -0.49
CA LEU A 49 1.23 29.27 -0.80
C LEU A 49 1.65 30.22 0.34
N GLU A 50 1.78 29.68 1.56
CA GLU A 50 2.23 30.45 2.73
C GLU A 50 3.76 30.49 2.87
N PHE A 51 4.47 29.63 2.13
CA PHE A 51 5.94 29.60 2.18
C PHE A 51 6.54 30.84 1.54
N PRO A 52 7.45 31.55 2.24
CA PRO A 52 8.11 32.72 1.69
C PRO A 52 9.00 32.35 0.49
N ILE A 53 9.17 33.26 -0.43
CA ILE A 53 10.16 33.11 -1.48
C ILE A 53 11.55 33.14 -0.86
N LYS A 54 12.48 32.31 -1.38
CA LYS A 54 13.88 32.28 -0.94
C LYS A 54 14.46 33.70 -0.92
N GLN A 55 14.99 34.09 0.21
CA GLN A 55 15.64 35.39 0.41
C GLN A 55 17.09 35.34 -0.07
N ALA A 56 17.59 36.48 -0.54
CA ALA A 56 18.96 36.57 -1.06
C ALA A 56 20.04 36.36 0.02
N GLU A 57 19.69 36.56 1.26
CA GLU A 57 20.57 36.39 2.42
C GLU A 57 20.75 34.91 2.81
N SER A 58 19.93 34.00 2.26
CA SER A 58 20.04 32.57 2.52
C SER A 58 20.80 31.89 1.40
N ASP A 59 21.94 31.31 1.71
CA ASP A 59 22.71 30.49 0.75
C ASP A 59 21.92 29.25 0.37
N ILE A 60 21.34 28.60 1.36
CA ILE A 60 20.51 27.39 1.21
C ILE A 60 19.15 27.61 1.88
N HIS A 61 18.07 27.25 1.17
CA HIS A 61 16.74 27.24 1.73
C HIS A 61 16.09 25.86 1.58
N ILE A 62 15.63 25.29 2.68
CA ILE A 62 15.00 23.97 2.77
C ILE A 62 13.54 24.16 3.16
N GLY A 63 12.63 23.52 2.43
CA GLY A 63 11.23 23.41 2.83
C GLY A 63 10.94 22.02 3.43
N ILE A 64 10.26 22.00 4.56
CA ILE A 64 9.72 20.79 5.18
C ILE A 64 8.21 20.82 5.02
N TYR A 65 7.64 19.78 4.42
CA TYR A 65 6.22 19.73 4.09
C TYR A 65 5.65 18.34 4.27
N HIS A 66 4.58 18.20 5.03
CA HIS A 66 3.84 16.96 5.12
C HIS A 66 2.52 17.10 4.35
N GLY A 67 2.37 16.37 3.24
CA GLY A 67 1.20 16.46 2.39
C GLY A 67 1.42 15.81 1.03
N ASP A 68 0.39 15.86 0.18
CA ASP A 68 0.43 15.29 -1.16
C ASP A 68 -0.25 16.18 -2.21
N THR A 69 -0.24 15.75 -3.46
CA THR A 69 -0.89 16.45 -4.56
C THR A 69 -2.34 16.03 -4.77
N SER A 70 -2.83 15.04 -4.03
CA SER A 70 -4.22 14.58 -4.14
C SER A 70 -5.16 15.60 -3.49
N ARG A 71 -6.33 15.78 -4.07
CA ARG A 71 -7.34 16.68 -3.53
C ARG A 71 -8.71 16.00 -3.53
N LYS A 72 -9.27 15.85 -2.35
CA LYS A 72 -10.62 15.39 -2.11
C LYS A 72 -11.53 16.57 -1.79
N ALA A 73 -12.81 16.31 -1.65
CA ALA A 73 -13.76 17.34 -1.23
C ALA A 73 -13.49 17.84 0.20
N GLN A 74 -13.03 16.96 1.09
CA GLN A 74 -12.69 17.23 2.49
C GLN A 74 -11.66 16.23 2.99
N GLN A 75 -11.07 16.50 4.15
CA GLN A 75 -10.09 15.64 4.83
C GLN A 75 -8.83 15.43 3.98
N ASN A 76 -8.28 16.52 3.48
CA ASN A 76 -7.03 16.53 2.75
C ASN A 76 -5.83 16.63 3.70
N TYR A 77 -4.66 16.31 3.16
CA TYR A 77 -3.37 16.45 3.85
C TYR A 77 -2.57 17.57 3.21
N ALA A 78 -2.95 18.83 3.52
CA ALA A 78 -2.30 20.05 2.99
C ALA A 78 -2.00 19.92 1.48
N PRO A 79 -3.03 19.85 0.63
CA PRO A 79 -2.85 19.58 -0.80
C PRO A 79 -2.12 20.73 -1.48
N PHE A 80 -1.14 20.40 -2.32
CA PHE A 80 -0.32 21.38 -3.05
C PHE A 80 -0.12 20.97 -4.50
N THR A 81 0.49 21.87 -5.30
CA THR A 81 0.96 21.54 -6.64
C THR A 81 2.49 21.64 -6.70
N TRP A 82 3.11 20.86 -7.58
CA TRP A 82 4.56 20.94 -7.81
C TRP A 82 5.00 22.34 -8.23
N LYS A 83 4.14 23.09 -8.91
CA LYS A 83 4.38 24.45 -9.31
C LYS A 83 4.53 25.39 -8.12
N ASP A 84 3.72 25.19 -7.08
CA ASP A 84 3.73 26.02 -5.88
C ASP A 84 5.08 25.87 -5.14
N LEU A 85 5.55 24.63 -4.97
CA LEU A 85 6.85 24.37 -4.35
C LEU A 85 8.00 24.95 -5.19
N LYS A 86 7.97 24.75 -6.51
CA LYS A 86 9.02 25.27 -7.39
C LYS A 86 9.07 26.80 -7.43
N ALA A 87 7.94 27.47 -7.25
CA ALA A 87 7.86 28.93 -7.29
C ALA A 87 8.58 29.62 -6.12
N THR A 88 8.84 28.92 -5.00
CA THR A 88 9.54 29.50 -3.84
C THR A 88 11.04 29.70 -4.07
N GLY A 89 11.64 28.98 -5.05
CA GLY A 89 13.07 29.05 -5.34
C GLY A 89 13.98 28.34 -4.33
N TYR A 90 13.43 27.41 -3.50
CA TYR A 90 14.19 26.65 -2.52
C TYR A 90 15.17 25.67 -3.19
N ASN A 91 16.22 25.30 -2.47
CA ASN A 91 17.20 24.32 -2.92
C ASN A 91 16.70 22.88 -2.77
N TYR A 92 15.92 22.63 -1.70
CA TYR A 92 15.45 21.30 -1.36
C TYR A 92 14.08 21.33 -0.66
N TRP A 93 13.25 20.34 -1.00
CA TRP A 93 11.99 20.08 -0.32
C TRP A 93 12.03 18.67 0.29
N ALA A 94 12.02 18.61 1.62
CA ALA A 94 11.86 17.39 2.39
C ALA A 94 10.36 17.14 2.62
N LEU A 95 9.80 16.22 1.87
CA LEU A 95 8.37 15.90 1.93
C LEU A 95 8.09 14.71 2.85
N GLY A 96 6.92 14.71 3.49
CA GLY A 96 6.37 13.57 4.21
C GLY A 96 4.95 13.28 3.74
N HIS A 97 4.35 12.19 4.17
CA HIS A 97 3.04 11.64 3.85
C HIS A 97 3.09 10.38 2.97
N ILE A 98 3.84 10.40 1.88
CA ILE A 98 3.97 9.23 0.99
C ILE A 98 5.02 8.29 1.57
N HIS A 99 4.60 7.05 1.86
CA HIS A 99 5.43 6.02 2.49
C HIS A 99 6.40 5.34 1.52
N GLN A 100 6.30 5.61 0.23
CA GLN A 100 7.20 5.10 -0.78
C GLN A 100 8.29 6.12 -1.11
N PRO A 101 9.60 5.76 -1.03
CA PRO A 101 10.68 6.68 -1.35
C PRO A 101 10.67 7.05 -2.84
N GLN A 102 10.78 8.32 -3.13
CA GLN A 102 10.80 8.81 -4.52
C GLN A 102 11.44 10.20 -4.64
N ILE A 103 12.18 10.39 -5.72
CA ILE A 103 12.63 11.70 -6.18
C ILE A 103 11.59 12.23 -7.15
N VAL A 104 10.91 13.31 -6.77
CA VAL A 104 9.83 13.92 -7.58
C VAL A 104 10.39 14.92 -8.57
N SER A 105 11.47 15.62 -8.21
CA SER A 105 12.15 16.62 -9.03
C SER A 105 13.61 16.71 -8.63
N GLU A 106 14.49 16.92 -9.60
CA GLU A 106 15.92 17.13 -9.36
C GLU A 106 16.27 18.62 -9.24
N GLN A 107 15.47 19.51 -9.81
CA GLN A 107 15.68 20.96 -9.75
C GLN A 107 14.35 21.73 -9.59
N PRO A 108 14.08 22.29 -8.41
CA PRO A 108 14.74 22.00 -7.16
C PRO A 108 14.61 20.52 -6.77
N LEU A 109 15.50 20.04 -5.91
CA LEU A 109 15.39 18.66 -5.42
C LEU A 109 14.16 18.54 -4.51
N ILE A 110 13.23 17.63 -4.86
CA ILE A 110 11.99 17.37 -4.13
C ILE A 110 11.91 15.87 -3.86
N VAL A 111 11.87 15.47 -2.59
CA VAL A 111 11.99 14.06 -2.19
C VAL A 111 10.97 13.68 -1.14
N TYR A 112 10.30 12.55 -1.35
CA TYR A 112 9.67 11.77 -0.28
C TYR A 112 10.65 10.69 0.17
N PRO A 113 11.07 10.65 1.44
CA PRO A 113 12.02 9.64 1.93
C PRO A 113 11.38 8.25 2.11
N GLY A 114 10.05 8.16 2.09
CA GLY A 114 9.32 6.97 2.49
C GLY A 114 9.22 6.85 4.00
N THR A 115 9.21 5.62 4.50
CA THR A 115 9.19 5.31 5.93
C THR A 115 10.51 4.69 6.38
N PRO A 116 11.03 5.05 7.56
CA PRO A 116 12.25 4.41 8.09
C PRO A 116 12.05 2.94 8.44
N GLN A 117 10.81 2.55 8.81
CA GLN A 117 10.40 1.19 9.08
C GLN A 117 8.99 0.97 8.55
N GLY A 118 8.76 -0.10 7.78
CA GLY A 118 7.42 -0.46 7.31
C GLY A 118 6.51 -0.92 8.45
N HIS A 119 5.29 -0.44 8.45
CA HIS A 119 4.27 -0.77 9.45
C HIS A 119 3.21 -1.73 8.90
N THR A 120 3.14 -1.89 7.59
CA THR A 120 2.12 -2.70 6.92
C THR A 120 2.68 -3.53 5.78
N LYS A 121 1.98 -4.59 5.42
CA LYS A 121 2.31 -5.45 4.28
C LYS A 121 2.35 -4.74 2.91
N LYS A 122 1.87 -3.51 2.83
CA LYS A 122 1.92 -2.70 1.60
C LYS A 122 3.24 -1.96 1.44
N GLU A 123 4.03 -1.86 2.50
CA GLU A 123 5.28 -1.10 2.55
C GLU A 123 6.49 -2.03 2.35
N GLN A 124 6.54 -2.68 1.18
CA GLN A 124 7.58 -3.67 0.81
C GLN A 124 8.75 -3.03 0.04
N SER A 125 8.75 -1.70 -0.15
CA SER A 125 9.83 -0.98 -0.82
C SER A 125 11.02 -0.75 0.10
N LEU A 126 12.06 -0.08 -0.41
CA LEU A 126 13.17 0.38 0.41
C LEU A 126 12.64 1.19 1.60
N GLN A 127 12.95 0.73 2.80
CA GLN A 127 12.55 1.37 4.05
C GLN A 127 13.80 1.96 4.70
N GLY A 128 13.79 3.28 4.82
CA GLY A 128 14.99 3.98 5.22
C GLY A 128 14.82 5.48 5.28
N VAL A 129 15.93 6.16 5.09
CA VAL A 129 16.02 7.62 5.13
C VAL A 129 16.64 8.15 3.84
N ALA A 130 16.39 9.42 3.55
CA ALA A 130 17.06 10.15 2.48
C ALA A 130 18.21 10.96 3.07
N VAL A 131 19.44 10.63 2.69
CA VAL A 131 20.64 11.43 3.00
C VAL A 131 20.82 12.42 1.87
N VAL A 132 20.70 13.72 2.18
CA VAL A 132 20.76 14.79 1.21
C VAL A 132 21.99 15.65 1.43
N THR A 133 22.76 15.86 0.36
CA THR A 133 23.90 16.78 0.37
C THR A 133 23.53 18.02 -0.45
N LEU A 134 23.63 19.18 0.18
CA LEU A 134 23.23 20.46 -0.39
C LEU A 134 24.44 21.42 -0.48
N SER A 135 24.45 22.20 -1.53
CA SER A 135 25.23 23.41 -1.69
C SER A 135 24.35 24.48 -2.35
N GLN A 136 24.86 25.70 -2.52
CA GLN A 136 24.11 26.77 -3.17
C GLN A 136 23.57 26.36 -4.56
N ASN A 137 24.33 25.57 -5.33
CA ASN A 137 24.04 25.27 -6.73
C ASN A 137 23.77 23.78 -7.01
N GLN A 138 23.91 22.91 -6.01
CA GLN A 138 23.78 21.48 -6.22
C GLN A 138 23.08 20.82 -5.02
N ALA A 139 22.20 19.89 -5.34
CA ALA A 139 21.55 19.01 -4.37
C ALA A 139 21.65 17.57 -4.89
N THR A 140 22.04 16.65 -4.01
CA THR A 140 22.06 15.21 -4.29
C THR A 140 21.41 14.44 -3.18
N VAL A 141 20.81 13.30 -3.50
CA VAL A 141 20.15 12.43 -2.52
C VAL A 141 20.60 10.98 -2.71
N GLN A 142 20.76 10.31 -1.59
CA GLN A 142 21.00 8.87 -1.51
C GLN A 142 20.01 8.29 -0.49
N PHE A 143 19.31 7.20 -0.86
CA PHE A 143 18.44 6.50 0.06
C PHE A 143 19.25 5.44 0.81
N GLU A 144 19.20 5.51 2.14
CA GLU A 144 19.90 4.57 3.03
C GLU A 144 18.88 3.72 3.78
N LYS A 145 19.05 2.40 3.70
CA LYS A 145 18.21 1.46 4.44
C LYS A 145 18.52 1.54 5.93
N VAL A 146 17.50 1.74 6.75
CA VAL A 146 17.59 1.72 8.21
C VAL A 146 16.58 0.79 8.87
N ALA A 147 15.68 0.20 8.10
CA ALA A 147 14.71 -0.76 8.62
C ALA A 147 15.41 -1.99 9.20
N GLU A 148 14.98 -2.41 10.38
CA GLU A 148 15.42 -3.64 11.03
C GLU A 148 14.60 -4.84 10.59
N ILE A 149 13.31 -4.62 10.27
CA ILE A 149 12.37 -5.67 9.87
C ILE A 149 11.93 -5.43 8.43
N ASP A 150 12.16 -6.39 7.57
CA ASP A 150 11.73 -6.34 6.17
C ASP A 150 10.35 -6.98 5.98
N TRP A 151 9.48 -6.27 5.27
CA TRP A 151 8.27 -6.86 4.71
C TRP A 151 8.58 -7.40 3.32
N THR A 152 8.39 -8.70 3.12
CA THR A 152 8.69 -9.35 1.84
C THR A 152 7.49 -10.15 1.33
N ASN A 153 7.42 -10.31 0.01
CA ASN A 153 6.51 -11.22 -0.65
C ASN A 153 7.34 -12.12 -1.58
N GLU A 154 7.21 -13.41 -1.40
CA GLU A 154 7.96 -14.39 -2.15
C GLU A 154 7.02 -15.34 -2.89
N GLU A 155 7.41 -15.71 -4.09
CA GLU A 155 6.70 -16.71 -4.88
C GLU A 155 7.41 -18.05 -4.76
N VAL A 156 6.66 -19.11 -4.50
CA VAL A 156 7.18 -20.46 -4.36
C VAL A 156 6.35 -21.43 -5.22
N SER A 157 7.01 -22.10 -6.17
CA SER A 157 6.39 -23.17 -6.96
C SER A 157 6.29 -24.43 -6.12
N LEU A 158 5.11 -25.05 -6.11
CA LEU A 158 4.84 -26.34 -5.47
C LEU A 158 4.76 -27.50 -6.47
N ALA A 159 5.19 -27.30 -7.72
CA ALA A 159 5.11 -28.30 -8.81
C ALA A 159 5.67 -29.69 -8.43
N GLN A 160 6.68 -29.72 -7.57
CA GLN A 160 7.33 -30.96 -7.11
C GLN A 160 6.69 -31.59 -5.87
N CYS A 161 5.80 -30.88 -5.20
CA CYS A 161 5.12 -31.34 -3.99
C CYS A 161 3.85 -32.10 -4.37
N ARG A 162 3.47 -33.12 -3.59
CA ARG A 162 2.27 -33.94 -3.88
C ARG A 162 1.30 -34.03 -2.70
N ASP A 163 1.83 -34.01 -1.50
CA ASP A 163 1.10 -34.17 -0.26
C ASP A 163 1.52 -33.12 0.77
N THR A 164 0.80 -33.06 1.88
CA THR A 164 1.06 -32.09 2.95
C THR A 164 2.49 -32.16 3.48
N GLN A 165 3.03 -33.37 3.63
CA GLN A 165 4.37 -33.56 4.18
C GLN A 165 5.46 -33.01 3.23
N SER A 166 5.32 -33.27 1.91
CA SER A 166 6.28 -32.74 0.92
C SER A 166 6.20 -31.22 0.81
N VAL A 167 4.98 -30.63 0.88
CA VAL A 167 4.80 -29.17 0.91
C VAL A 167 5.47 -28.56 2.12
N LEU A 168 5.21 -29.10 3.32
CA LEU A 168 5.81 -28.57 4.56
C LEU A 168 7.32 -28.66 4.54
N SER A 169 7.88 -29.82 4.20
CA SER A 169 9.34 -30.03 4.17
C SER A 169 10.02 -29.12 3.14
N TYR A 170 9.40 -28.93 1.99
CA TYR A 170 9.93 -28.08 0.93
C TYR A 170 9.90 -26.60 1.32
N LEU A 171 8.76 -26.12 1.81
CA LEU A 171 8.63 -24.72 2.27
C LEU A 171 9.59 -24.43 3.41
N GLU A 172 9.66 -25.29 4.41
CA GLU A 172 10.55 -25.13 5.54
C GLU A 172 12.03 -25.02 5.08
N THR A 173 12.47 -25.97 4.26
CA THR A 173 13.86 -25.99 3.76
C THR A 173 14.19 -24.76 2.91
N SER A 174 13.28 -24.39 2.01
CA SER A 174 13.43 -23.21 1.15
C SER A 174 13.52 -21.92 1.94
N LEU A 175 12.63 -21.76 2.94
CA LEU A 175 12.57 -20.57 3.77
C LEU A 175 13.78 -20.43 4.71
N LEU A 176 14.23 -21.53 5.31
CA LEU A 176 15.44 -21.50 6.14
C LEU A 176 16.68 -21.18 5.32
N THR A 177 16.77 -21.68 4.09
CA THR A 177 17.88 -21.36 3.20
C THR A 177 17.92 -19.86 2.88
N LYS A 178 16.77 -19.26 2.60
CA LYS A 178 16.64 -17.81 2.37
C LYS A 178 17.00 -17.00 3.62
N TRP A 179 16.49 -17.37 4.79
CA TRP A 179 16.81 -16.69 6.04
C TRP A 179 18.32 -16.70 6.33
N HIS A 180 18.99 -17.85 6.18
CA HIS A 180 20.45 -17.94 6.35
C HIS A 180 21.24 -17.03 5.40
N ALA A 181 20.73 -16.79 4.21
CA ALA A 181 21.37 -15.91 3.23
C ALA A 181 21.26 -14.42 3.60
N HIS A 182 20.18 -14.00 4.26
CA HIS A 182 19.91 -12.59 4.51
C HIS A 182 20.17 -12.14 5.95
N GLN A 183 20.06 -13.03 6.94
CA GLN A 183 20.31 -12.79 8.38
C GLN A 183 19.63 -11.53 8.97
N GLN A 184 18.49 -11.13 8.41
CA GLN A 184 17.72 -9.97 8.81
C GLN A 184 16.32 -10.40 9.23
N GLN A 185 15.71 -9.69 10.17
CA GLN A 185 14.35 -9.97 10.57
C GLN A 185 13.38 -9.75 9.41
N GLN A 186 12.49 -10.70 9.15
CA GLN A 186 11.58 -10.67 8.02
C GLN A 186 10.15 -11.05 8.40
N LEU A 187 9.20 -10.27 7.91
CA LEU A 187 7.78 -10.60 7.87
C LEU A 187 7.42 -10.93 6.42
N MET A 188 7.10 -12.19 6.14
CA MET A 188 6.97 -12.69 4.77
C MET A 188 5.56 -13.16 4.46
N ALA A 189 5.03 -12.75 3.29
CA ALA A 189 3.93 -13.42 2.63
C ALA A 189 4.49 -14.39 1.58
N LEU A 190 3.88 -15.55 1.43
CA LEU A 190 4.22 -16.52 0.40
C LEU A 190 3.08 -16.68 -0.59
N THR A 191 3.36 -16.44 -1.86
CA THR A 191 2.46 -16.78 -2.96
C THR A 191 2.82 -18.17 -3.50
N LEU A 192 1.95 -19.13 -3.26
CA LEU A 192 2.13 -20.53 -3.67
C LEU A 192 1.62 -20.70 -5.10
N LYS A 193 2.50 -21.12 -6.00
CA LYS A 193 2.23 -21.34 -7.42
C LYS A 193 2.15 -22.82 -7.76
N GLU A 194 1.55 -23.14 -8.90
CA GLU A 194 1.48 -24.50 -9.45
C GLU A 194 0.90 -25.50 -8.45
N THR A 195 -0.28 -25.17 -7.93
CA THR A 195 -0.96 -25.91 -6.85
C THR A 195 -2.06 -26.87 -7.36
N GLN A 196 -2.35 -26.92 -8.67
CA GLN A 196 -3.48 -27.63 -9.30
C GLN A 196 -3.48 -29.15 -9.09
N HIS A 197 -2.29 -29.71 -8.96
CA HIS A 197 -2.07 -31.14 -8.81
C HIS A 197 -2.10 -31.60 -7.34
N LEU A 198 -2.23 -30.65 -6.42
CA LEU A 198 -2.28 -30.95 -4.97
C LEU A 198 -3.65 -31.51 -4.59
N ASP A 199 -3.66 -32.47 -3.69
CA ASP A 199 -4.89 -32.99 -3.11
C ASP A 199 -5.72 -31.89 -2.44
N VAL A 200 -7.04 -32.02 -2.55
CA VAL A 200 -7.99 -31.09 -1.93
C VAL A 200 -7.74 -30.89 -0.43
N THR A 201 -7.26 -31.91 0.28
CA THR A 201 -6.91 -31.84 1.69
C THR A 201 -5.73 -30.91 1.95
N VAL A 202 -4.74 -30.86 1.05
CA VAL A 202 -3.59 -29.94 1.14
C VAL A 202 -4.05 -28.50 0.90
N VAL A 203 -4.86 -28.30 -0.13
CA VAL A 203 -5.43 -26.98 -0.44
C VAL A 203 -6.28 -26.48 0.72
N GLN A 204 -7.11 -27.33 1.32
CA GLN A 204 -7.89 -26.98 2.50
C GLN A 204 -7.01 -26.61 3.70
N ALA A 205 -5.92 -27.35 3.97
CA ALA A 205 -5.00 -27.03 5.06
C ALA A 205 -4.31 -25.66 4.86
N ILE A 206 -4.07 -25.28 3.60
CA ILE A 206 -3.56 -23.93 3.27
C ILE A 206 -4.65 -22.87 3.56
N VAL A 207 -5.85 -23.06 3.02
CA VAL A 207 -6.97 -22.10 3.13
C VAL A 207 -7.42 -21.93 4.58
N ASN A 208 -7.49 -23.02 5.36
CA ASN A 208 -7.89 -22.99 6.78
C ASN A 208 -6.79 -22.41 7.69
N GLY A 209 -5.59 -22.15 7.19
CA GLY A 209 -4.47 -21.64 7.97
C GLY A 209 -3.74 -22.67 8.82
N GLU A 210 -4.08 -23.96 8.73
CA GLU A 210 -3.41 -25.04 9.46
C GLU A 210 -1.93 -25.17 9.07
N LEU A 211 -1.66 -25.12 7.76
CA LEU A 211 -0.31 -25.18 7.20
C LEU A 211 0.51 -23.93 7.59
N LEU A 212 -0.11 -22.75 7.58
CA LEU A 212 0.52 -21.52 8.05
C LEU A 212 0.91 -21.60 9.52
N SER A 213 0.00 -22.06 10.38
CA SER A 213 0.23 -22.18 11.81
C SER A 213 1.38 -23.15 12.13
N TYR A 214 1.44 -24.26 11.40
CA TYR A 214 2.53 -25.22 11.53
C TYR A 214 3.88 -24.62 11.10
N LEU A 215 3.94 -23.97 9.94
CA LEU A 215 5.15 -23.30 9.45
C LEU A 215 5.63 -22.24 10.42
N GLN A 216 4.73 -21.41 10.95
CA GLN A 216 5.06 -20.39 11.94
C GLN A 216 5.70 -21.00 13.18
N GLN A 217 5.15 -22.08 13.71
CA GLN A 217 5.70 -22.76 14.89
C GLN A 217 7.12 -23.31 14.60
N GLN A 218 7.33 -23.96 13.46
CA GLN A 218 8.63 -24.54 13.09
C GLN A 218 9.69 -23.45 12.87
N LEU A 219 9.32 -22.40 12.11
CA LEU A 219 10.24 -21.30 11.79
C LEU A 219 10.59 -20.50 13.04
N LEU A 220 9.62 -20.21 13.91
CA LEU A 220 9.86 -19.50 15.17
C LEU A 220 10.92 -20.18 16.03
N GLN A 221 10.88 -21.52 16.14
CA GLN A 221 11.86 -22.28 16.90
C GLN A 221 13.26 -22.27 16.26
N LYS A 222 13.32 -22.35 14.92
CA LYS A 222 14.59 -22.51 14.19
C LYS A 222 15.30 -21.19 13.94
N THR A 223 14.57 -20.08 13.88
CA THR A 223 15.09 -18.75 13.60
C THR A 223 15.08 -17.82 14.81
N GLN A 224 14.69 -18.32 15.98
CA GLN A 224 14.55 -17.54 17.22
C GLN A 224 13.64 -16.31 17.08
N GLY A 225 12.69 -16.36 16.14
CA GLY A 225 11.73 -15.28 15.89
C GLY A 225 12.14 -14.24 14.82
N ASP A 226 13.31 -14.37 14.25
CA ASP A 226 13.80 -13.43 13.22
C ASP A 226 13.10 -13.57 11.87
N PHE A 227 12.41 -14.70 11.65
CA PHE A 227 11.75 -14.98 10.39
C PHE A 227 10.31 -15.43 10.63
N PHE A 228 9.34 -14.67 10.11
CA PHE A 228 7.93 -14.92 10.35
C PHE A 228 7.13 -14.87 9.05
N VAL A 229 6.47 -15.98 8.71
CA VAL A 229 5.50 -16.04 7.62
C VAL A 229 4.13 -15.61 8.16
N TYR A 230 3.61 -14.48 7.71
CA TYR A 230 2.32 -13.97 8.20
C TYR A 230 1.15 -14.35 7.30
N HIS A 231 1.40 -14.77 6.05
CA HIS A 231 0.34 -15.11 5.11
C HIS A 231 0.79 -16.10 4.05
N LEU A 232 -0.09 -17.04 3.70
CA LEU A 232 0.01 -17.92 2.55
C LEU A 232 -1.08 -17.53 1.55
N ILE A 233 -0.68 -17.26 0.30
CA ILE A 233 -1.56 -16.87 -0.78
C ILE A 233 -1.50 -17.99 -1.83
N LEU A 234 -2.63 -18.64 -2.09
CA LEU A 234 -2.74 -19.47 -3.28
C LEU A 234 -2.85 -18.55 -4.48
N GLN A 235 -1.93 -18.68 -5.44
CA GLN A 235 -2.11 -17.99 -6.71
C GLN A 235 -3.35 -18.54 -7.37
N ALA A 236 -4.38 -17.69 -7.52
CA ALA A 236 -5.48 -18.00 -8.41
C ALA A 236 -4.87 -18.20 -9.80
N GLU A 237 -5.15 -19.34 -10.42
CA GLU A 237 -4.88 -19.47 -11.84
C GLU A 237 -5.66 -18.36 -12.55
N GLU A 238 -4.99 -17.66 -13.45
CA GLU A 238 -5.77 -17.08 -14.53
C GLU A 238 -6.50 -18.29 -15.14
N PRO A 239 -7.84 -18.30 -15.12
CA PRO A 239 -8.55 -19.34 -15.82
C PRO A 239 -7.92 -19.35 -17.20
N THR A 240 -7.32 -20.51 -17.57
CA THR A 240 -7.00 -20.74 -18.99
C THR A 240 -8.30 -20.42 -19.66
N LYS A 241 -8.35 -19.26 -20.32
CA LYS A 241 -9.52 -18.81 -21.07
C LYS A 241 -9.69 -19.72 -22.28
N GLU A 242 -9.92 -21.00 -22.04
CA GLU A 242 -10.79 -21.73 -22.91
C GLU A 242 -12.14 -21.08 -22.68
N PRO A 243 -12.67 -20.36 -23.66
CA PRO A 243 -13.95 -19.72 -23.48
C PRO A 243 -14.92 -20.85 -23.10
N ILE A 244 -15.44 -20.79 -21.85
CA ILE A 244 -16.53 -21.68 -21.46
C ILE A 244 -17.68 -21.24 -22.33
N TYR A 245 -17.86 -21.91 -23.44
CA TYR A 245 -19.00 -21.71 -24.31
C TYR A 245 -20.23 -22.19 -23.55
N LEU A 246 -20.87 -21.29 -22.83
CA LEU A 246 -22.24 -21.50 -22.44
C LEU A 246 -23.04 -21.49 -23.73
N ALA A 247 -23.51 -22.67 -24.17
CA ALA A 247 -24.61 -22.75 -25.10
C ALA A 247 -25.88 -22.24 -24.41
N ALA A 248 -25.85 -20.95 -24.05
CA ALA A 248 -26.95 -20.31 -23.41
C ALA A 248 -27.82 -19.74 -24.50
N SER A 249 -29.07 -20.11 -24.47
CA SER A 249 -30.11 -19.41 -25.23
C SER A 249 -29.90 -17.90 -25.07
N PRO A 250 -30.01 -17.07 -26.12
CA PRO A 250 -29.89 -15.61 -26.07
C PRO A 250 -30.78 -14.98 -25.01
N ASN A 251 -31.74 -15.73 -24.50
CA ASN A 251 -32.68 -15.30 -23.46
C ASN A 251 -32.21 -15.57 -22.01
N LEU A 252 -31.08 -16.24 -21.77
CA LEU A 252 -30.68 -16.61 -20.40
C LEU A 252 -30.38 -15.38 -19.54
N LEU A 253 -29.55 -14.46 -20.04
CA LEU A 253 -29.23 -13.22 -19.33
C LEU A 253 -30.46 -12.38 -19.09
N THR A 254 -31.32 -12.23 -20.12
CA THR A 254 -32.59 -11.52 -20.02
C THR A 254 -33.54 -12.23 -19.04
N ALA A 255 -33.55 -13.56 -18.98
CA ALA A 255 -34.36 -14.32 -18.03
C ALA A 255 -33.84 -14.16 -16.60
N LEU A 256 -32.52 -14.17 -16.39
CA LEU A 256 -31.89 -13.93 -15.10
C LEU A 256 -32.19 -12.52 -14.60
N GLU A 257 -31.97 -11.49 -15.43
CA GLU A 257 -32.31 -10.12 -15.12
C GLU A 257 -33.78 -9.98 -14.71
N LYS A 258 -34.69 -10.51 -15.51
CA LYS A 258 -36.14 -10.45 -15.24
C LYS A 258 -36.52 -11.16 -13.94
N THR A 259 -35.85 -12.26 -13.61
CA THR A 259 -36.08 -13.00 -12.37
C THR A 259 -35.62 -12.23 -11.15
N TYR A 260 -34.39 -11.68 -11.18
CA TYR A 260 -33.82 -10.96 -10.04
C TYR A 260 -34.21 -9.49 -9.97
N LEU A 261 -34.93 -8.94 -10.96
CA LEU A 261 -35.63 -7.66 -10.84
C LEU A 261 -36.82 -7.75 -9.87
N ASP A 262 -37.36 -8.95 -9.61
CA ASP A 262 -38.38 -9.14 -8.57
C ASP A 262 -37.79 -8.87 -7.19
N PRO A 263 -38.32 -7.90 -6.42
CA PRO A 263 -37.79 -7.53 -5.12
C PRO A 263 -37.73 -8.70 -4.13
N VAL A 264 -38.75 -9.56 -4.15
CA VAL A 264 -38.88 -10.68 -3.20
C VAL A 264 -37.81 -11.74 -3.49
N ILE A 265 -37.58 -12.05 -4.75
CA ILE A 265 -36.54 -13.04 -5.16
C ILE A 265 -35.16 -12.48 -4.85
N PHE A 266 -34.94 -11.20 -5.13
CA PHE A 266 -33.65 -10.55 -4.85
C PHE A 266 -33.35 -10.51 -3.35
N GLU A 267 -34.31 -10.13 -2.53
CA GLU A 267 -34.19 -10.10 -1.07
C GLU A 267 -33.94 -11.49 -0.49
N ASP A 268 -34.66 -12.50 -0.97
CA ASP A 268 -34.46 -13.90 -0.53
C ASP A 268 -33.06 -14.43 -0.90
N THR A 269 -32.56 -14.06 -2.07
CA THR A 269 -31.22 -14.46 -2.53
C THR A 269 -30.10 -13.78 -1.75
N THR A 270 -30.28 -12.52 -1.37
CA THR A 270 -29.25 -11.71 -0.71
C THR A 270 -29.35 -11.73 0.83
N LYS A 271 -30.39 -12.32 1.40
CA LYS A 271 -30.65 -12.34 2.87
C LYS A 271 -29.50 -12.92 3.69
N GLU A 272 -28.71 -13.85 3.12
CA GLU A 272 -27.57 -14.43 3.84
C GLU A 272 -26.45 -13.43 4.03
N LEU A 273 -26.24 -12.49 3.10
CA LEU A 273 -25.25 -11.42 3.23
C LEU A 273 -25.61 -10.46 4.39
N LEU A 274 -26.91 -10.26 4.62
CA LEU A 274 -27.40 -9.38 5.69
C LEU A 274 -27.28 -9.97 7.09
N ARG A 275 -26.93 -11.27 7.22
CA ARG A 275 -26.66 -11.89 8.53
C ARG A 275 -25.35 -11.44 9.14
N TYR A 276 -24.45 -10.83 8.36
CA TYR A 276 -23.18 -10.29 8.84
C TYR A 276 -23.37 -8.85 9.27
N PRO A 277 -23.13 -8.49 10.55
CA PRO A 277 -23.36 -7.15 11.09
C PRO A 277 -22.61 -6.06 10.33
N GLU A 278 -21.43 -6.37 9.80
CA GLU A 278 -20.63 -5.47 8.99
C GLU A 278 -21.27 -5.06 7.68
N PHE A 279 -22.22 -5.83 7.15
CA PHE A 279 -22.93 -5.52 5.91
C PHE A 279 -24.31 -4.87 6.14
N ALA A 280 -24.90 -5.04 7.32
CA ALA A 280 -26.25 -4.60 7.65
C ALA A 280 -26.47 -3.07 7.60
N GLY A 281 -25.42 -2.25 7.51
CA GLY A 281 -25.51 -0.78 7.38
C GLY A 281 -24.99 -0.23 6.06
N ILE A 282 -24.46 -1.10 5.18
CA ILE A 282 -23.78 -0.67 3.94
C ILE A 282 -24.75 -0.76 2.75
N PHE A 283 -25.68 -1.71 2.76
CA PHE A 283 -26.58 -1.97 1.64
C PHE A 283 -27.99 -1.40 1.92
N SER A 284 -28.44 -0.50 1.05
CA SER A 284 -29.76 0.13 1.18
C SER A 284 -30.92 -0.78 0.77
N MET A 285 -30.66 -1.88 0.05
CA MET A 285 -31.65 -2.82 -0.51
C MET A 285 -32.79 -2.14 -1.30
N ASP A 286 -32.58 -0.89 -1.71
CA ASP A 286 -33.51 -0.16 -2.54
C ASP A 286 -33.46 -0.57 -4.02
N GLU A 287 -34.34 -0.03 -4.83
CA GLU A 287 -34.41 -0.32 -6.26
C GLU A 287 -33.13 0.05 -7.00
N GLN A 288 -32.49 1.14 -6.61
CA GLN A 288 -31.26 1.61 -7.25
C GLN A 288 -30.09 0.65 -6.97
N TRP A 289 -29.95 0.20 -5.73
CA TRP A 289 -28.92 -0.77 -5.35
C TRP A 289 -29.11 -2.13 -6.05
N ARG A 290 -30.37 -2.58 -6.17
CA ARG A 290 -30.73 -3.82 -6.88
C ARG A 290 -30.34 -3.75 -8.36
N LEU A 291 -30.71 -2.66 -9.05
CA LEU A 291 -30.36 -2.45 -10.46
C LEU A 291 -28.85 -2.40 -10.69
N GLU A 292 -28.12 -1.72 -9.82
CA GLU A 292 -26.66 -1.63 -9.92
C GLU A 292 -25.99 -2.98 -9.67
N SER A 293 -26.46 -3.76 -8.71
CA SER A 293 -25.96 -5.12 -8.45
C SER A 293 -26.17 -6.06 -9.63
N LEU A 294 -27.33 -5.97 -10.29
CA LEU A 294 -27.63 -6.75 -11.50
C LEU A 294 -26.76 -6.31 -12.67
N ARG A 295 -26.49 -5.01 -12.84
CA ARG A 295 -25.61 -4.48 -13.87
C ARG A 295 -24.19 -5.03 -13.69
N LEU A 296 -23.64 -4.96 -12.46
CA LEU A 296 -22.31 -5.48 -12.14
C LEU A 296 -22.22 -7.00 -12.34
N ALA A 297 -23.25 -7.75 -11.94
CA ALA A 297 -23.30 -9.19 -12.18
C ALA A 297 -23.33 -9.52 -13.68
N HIS A 298 -24.06 -8.74 -14.48
CA HIS A 298 -24.11 -8.91 -15.93
C HIS A 298 -22.74 -8.61 -16.59
N GLU A 299 -22.07 -7.53 -16.16
CA GLU A 299 -20.71 -7.20 -16.61
C GLU A 299 -19.73 -8.33 -16.28
N GLN A 300 -19.77 -8.85 -15.05
CA GLN A 300 -18.91 -9.94 -14.62
C GLN A 300 -19.16 -11.23 -15.42
N ILE A 301 -20.44 -11.58 -15.68
CA ILE A 301 -20.77 -12.74 -16.51
C ILE A 301 -20.25 -12.57 -17.94
N ASN A 302 -20.34 -11.36 -18.52
CA ASN A 302 -19.83 -11.10 -19.87
C ASN A 302 -18.30 -11.09 -19.95
N GLU A 303 -17.60 -10.75 -18.84
CA GLU A 303 -16.15 -10.83 -18.76
C GLU A 303 -15.66 -12.28 -18.61
N ASP A 304 -16.36 -13.10 -17.81
CA ASP A 304 -15.97 -14.46 -17.49
C ASP A 304 -16.42 -15.50 -18.53
N PHE A 305 -17.47 -15.16 -19.32
CA PHE A 305 -18.08 -16.09 -20.31
C PHE A 305 -18.18 -15.43 -21.68
N THR A 306 -17.79 -16.18 -22.72
CA THR A 306 -18.08 -15.79 -24.11
C THR A 306 -19.41 -16.40 -24.53
N ILE A 307 -20.43 -15.55 -24.73
CA ILE A 307 -21.73 -16.00 -25.24
C ILE A 307 -21.63 -16.11 -26.76
N GLN A 308 -21.71 -17.34 -27.29
CA GLN A 308 -21.91 -17.55 -28.73
C GLN A 308 -23.37 -17.34 -29.08
N GLU A 309 -23.67 -16.32 -29.87
CA GLU A 309 -24.95 -16.22 -30.55
C GLU A 309 -24.94 -17.29 -31.65
N ASP A 310 -25.89 -18.24 -31.61
CA ASP A 310 -26.13 -19.14 -32.72
C ASP A 310 -26.51 -18.33 -33.96
N PRO A 311 -25.83 -18.48 -35.10
CA PRO A 311 -26.25 -17.80 -36.31
C PRO A 311 -27.57 -18.44 -36.74
N LEU A 312 -28.63 -17.63 -36.80
CA LEU A 312 -29.92 -17.96 -37.39
C LEU A 312 -29.81 -18.41 -38.86
#